data_9fef37e9d92ed5628df67e56144b16e7
#
_entry.id   9fef37e9d92ed5628df67e56144b16e7
#
_cell.length_a   1.000
_cell.length_b   1.000
_cell.length_c   1.000
_cell.angle_alpha   90.00
_cell.angle_beta   90.00
_cell.angle_gamma   90.00
#
_symmetry.space_group_name_H-M   'P 1'
#
loop_
_entity.id
_entity.type
_entity.pdbx_description
1 polymer ?
#
loop_
_entity_poly.entity_id
_entity_poly.type
_entity_poly.pdbx_seq_one_letter_code
_entity_poly.pdbx_strand_id
1 'polypeptide(L)'
;MAPMKTLAPATAVTTRDPQGLKFVSIVEAAYNKARLSEGEEAQRVNDTPGLSELIANFIANARLANKYANEEVPSRYGYFSGYKPGVQDLDRQIARLQELFPGLGSANPEYLEQVKSGKVALPKCCEKFGTVPNWKKRLDLFGAIYNDVLATVLGLIKETRNGKFNNYREGQLGQERLRQSARSIAFWNQLIEEQGNPDILIVPFQFGFRHRGRSTRRATEVMIGTLGEFGLGAFAISCLLLTHEERLQNYDDLWIDAPGDEFDDPDSGVRFGHAPYFRFRGGRVGFGTDTVGPAGGDCGSASGVVPQK
;
A
#
# COMPACT_ATOMS: atom_id res chain seq x y z
N MET A 1 43.34 -49.57 10.86
CA MET A 1 43.07 -48.70 9.69
C MET A 1 41.59 -48.76 9.37
N ALA A 2 40.84 -47.73 9.69
CA ALA A 2 39.40 -47.62 9.33
C ALA A 2 39.32 -47.11 7.90
N PRO A 3 38.39 -47.60 7.08
CA PRO A 3 38.23 -47.13 5.70
C PRO A 3 37.67 -45.71 5.67
N MET A 4 38.35 -44.84 4.96
CA MET A 4 37.88 -43.50 4.60
C MET A 4 36.58 -43.64 3.83
N LYS A 5 35.49 -43.05 4.37
CA LYS A 5 34.24 -42.86 3.63
C LYS A 5 34.50 -41.83 2.51
N THR A 6 34.51 -42.31 1.30
CA THR A 6 34.45 -41.47 0.09
C THR A 6 33.08 -40.71 0.11
N LEU A 7 33.15 -39.40 0.29
CA LEU A 7 31.98 -38.55 0.07
C LEU A 7 31.60 -38.69 -1.40
N ALA A 8 30.37 -39.12 -1.65
CA ALA A 8 29.80 -39.08 -3.00
C ALA A 8 29.84 -37.64 -3.52
N PRO A 9 30.20 -37.41 -4.81
CA PRO A 9 30.19 -36.08 -5.38
C PRO A 9 28.77 -35.53 -5.28
N ALA A 10 28.66 -34.28 -4.76
CA ALA A 10 27.41 -33.55 -4.75
C ALA A 10 26.86 -33.56 -6.18
N THR A 11 25.66 -34.11 -6.34
CA THR A 11 24.93 -34.13 -7.62
C THR A 11 24.82 -32.67 -8.09
N ALA A 12 25.57 -32.30 -9.12
CA ALA A 12 25.46 -30.99 -9.73
C ALA A 12 24.01 -30.82 -10.18
N VAL A 13 23.29 -29.83 -9.65
CA VAL A 13 21.98 -29.44 -10.13
C VAL A 13 22.20 -28.93 -11.56
N THR A 14 21.93 -29.78 -12.54
CA THR A 14 22.27 -29.56 -13.95
C THR A 14 21.28 -28.69 -14.71
N THR A 15 20.13 -28.36 -14.09
CA THR A 15 19.15 -27.44 -14.68
C THR A 15 18.61 -26.51 -13.60
N ARG A 16 18.98 -25.23 -13.69
CA ARG A 16 18.25 -24.18 -12.95
C ARG A 16 16.89 -24.01 -13.60
N ASP A 17 15.87 -23.89 -12.78
CA ASP A 17 14.56 -23.49 -13.28
C ASP A 17 14.64 -22.07 -13.95
N PRO A 18 13.68 -21.72 -14.81
CA PRO A 18 13.68 -20.42 -15.51
C PRO A 18 13.71 -19.21 -14.55
N GLN A 19 13.18 -19.35 -13.35
CA GLN A 19 13.17 -18.29 -12.34
C GLN A 19 14.56 -18.09 -11.72
N GLY A 20 15.27 -19.17 -11.44
CA GLY A 20 16.66 -19.13 -10.97
C GLY A 20 17.60 -18.50 -11.99
N LEU A 21 17.42 -18.80 -13.29
CA LEU A 21 18.18 -18.15 -14.36
C LEU A 21 17.89 -16.65 -14.44
N LYS A 22 16.62 -16.25 -14.32
CA LYS A 22 16.24 -14.85 -14.30
C LYS A 22 16.82 -14.11 -13.08
N PHE A 23 16.81 -14.73 -11.90
CA PHE A 23 17.43 -14.17 -10.71
C PHE A 23 18.93 -13.87 -10.92
N VAL A 24 19.68 -14.84 -11.44
CA VAL A 24 21.11 -14.65 -11.74
C VAL A 24 21.33 -13.53 -12.74
N SER A 25 20.53 -13.46 -13.82
CA SER A 25 20.65 -12.40 -14.83
C SER A 25 20.39 -10.99 -14.26
N ILE A 26 19.47 -10.87 -13.29
CA ILE A 26 19.22 -9.59 -12.59
C ILE A 26 20.43 -9.19 -11.75
N VAL A 27 21.04 -10.12 -11.02
CA VAL A 27 22.24 -9.87 -10.20
C VAL A 27 23.40 -9.44 -11.10
N GLU A 28 23.61 -10.16 -12.21
CA GLU A 28 24.64 -9.83 -13.20
C GLU A 28 24.45 -8.45 -13.83
N ALA A 29 23.21 -8.12 -14.21
CA ALA A 29 22.89 -6.80 -14.75
C ALA A 29 23.12 -5.68 -13.72
N ALA A 30 22.81 -5.92 -12.45
CA ALA A 30 23.06 -4.96 -11.37
C ALA A 30 24.57 -4.76 -11.13
N TYR A 31 25.34 -5.83 -11.14
CA TYR A 31 26.79 -5.80 -11.02
C TYR A 31 27.44 -5.01 -12.17
N ASN A 32 27.10 -5.32 -13.42
CA ASN A 32 27.59 -4.61 -14.60
C ASN A 32 27.21 -3.12 -14.59
N LYS A 33 26.02 -2.77 -14.08
CA LYS A 33 25.58 -1.37 -13.95
C LYS A 33 26.37 -0.60 -12.91
N ALA A 34 26.92 -1.25 -11.89
CA ALA A 34 27.67 -0.62 -10.81
C ALA A 34 29.02 -0.05 -11.31
N ARG A 35 29.57 -0.54 -12.44
CA ARG A 35 30.84 -0.08 -13.04
C ARG A 35 31.97 0.00 -12.03
N LEU A 36 32.17 -1.05 -11.25
CA LEU A 36 33.24 -1.12 -10.26
C LEU A 36 34.61 -1.11 -10.95
N SER A 37 35.61 -0.55 -10.27
CA SER A 37 37.00 -0.68 -10.67
C SER A 37 37.54 -2.08 -10.31
N GLU A 38 38.62 -2.54 -10.98
CA GLU A 38 39.26 -3.84 -10.67
C GLU A 38 39.56 -4.01 -9.18
N GLY A 39 39.99 -2.94 -8.50
CA GLY A 39 40.24 -2.98 -7.06
C GLY A 39 39.01 -3.17 -6.20
N GLU A 40 37.90 -2.52 -6.57
CA GLU A 40 36.60 -2.69 -5.90
C GLU A 40 36.01 -4.08 -6.18
N GLU A 41 36.15 -4.58 -7.39
CA GLU A 41 35.75 -5.95 -7.74
C GLU A 41 36.54 -6.99 -6.92
N ALA A 42 37.85 -6.84 -6.83
CA ALA A 42 38.68 -7.74 -6.04
C ALA A 42 38.30 -7.73 -4.55
N GLN A 43 38.06 -6.55 -3.97
CA GLN A 43 37.58 -6.45 -2.58
C GLN A 43 36.25 -7.16 -2.36
N ARG A 44 35.28 -6.99 -3.27
CA ARG A 44 33.98 -7.63 -3.17
C ARG A 44 34.05 -9.14 -3.29
N VAL A 45 34.87 -9.66 -4.21
CA VAL A 45 35.04 -11.09 -4.40
C VAL A 45 35.84 -11.73 -3.26
N ASN A 46 36.85 -11.03 -2.71
CA ASN A 46 37.64 -11.52 -1.59
C ASN A 46 36.87 -11.54 -0.26
N ASP A 47 35.83 -10.72 -0.11
CA ASP A 47 34.93 -10.78 1.03
C ASP A 47 33.77 -11.77 0.76
N THR A 48 34.11 -12.98 0.34
CA THR A 48 33.13 -14.05 0.07
C THR A 48 32.22 -14.34 1.24
N PRO A 49 32.68 -14.38 2.53
CA PRO A 49 31.73 -14.58 3.66
C PRO A 49 30.72 -13.47 3.78
N GLY A 50 31.12 -12.19 3.70
CA GLY A 50 30.21 -11.04 3.79
C GLY A 50 29.22 -11.00 2.63
N LEU A 51 29.67 -11.26 1.40
CA LEU A 51 28.80 -11.35 0.24
C LEU A 51 27.80 -12.52 0.37
N SER A 52 28.26 -13.68 0.84
CA SER A 52 27.40 -14.85 1.06
C SER A 52 26.33 -14.57 2.12
N GLU A 53 26.68 -13.87 3.19
CA GLU A 53 25.75 -13.47 4.24
C GLU A 53 24.70 -12.47 3.72
N LEU A 54 25.11 -11.46 2.94
CA LEU A 54 24.19 -10.52 2.29
C LEU A 54 23.20 -11.23 1.37
N ILE A 55 23.68 -12.16 0.55
CA ILE A 55 22.83 -12.95 -0.35
C ILE A 55 21.92 -13.87 0.46
N ALA A 56 22.40 -14.53 1.51
CA ALA A 56 21.59 -15.38 2.38
C ALA A 56 20.51 -14.58 3.08
N ASN A 57 20.84 -13.40 3.59
CA ASN A 57 19.87 -12.47 4.21
C ASN A 57 18.82 -11.97 3.20
N PHE A 58 19.25 -11.64 1.97
CA PHE A 58 18.33 -11.28 0.89
C PHE A 58 17.37 -12.44 0.56
N ILE A 59 17.88 -13.66 0.44
CA ILE A 59 17.06 -14.86 0.16
C ILE A 59 16.15 -15.18 1.35
N ALA A 60 16.60 -15.02 2.59
CA ALA A 60 15.78 -15.22 3.79
C ALA A 60 14.66 -14.19 3.86
N ASN A 61 14.96 -12.92 3.58
CA ASN A 61 13.95 -11.86 3.50
C ASN A 61 12.96 -12.09 2.35
N ALA A 62 13.46 -12.64 1.22
CA ALA A 62 12.58 -13.05 0.11
C ALA A 62 11.66 -14.23 0.51
N ARG A 63 12.10 -15.12 1.41
CA ARG A 63 11.22 -16.18 1.95
C ARG A 63 10.13 -15.63 2.86
N LEU A 64 10.42 -14.60 3.65
CA LEU A 64 9.39 -13.86 4.41
C LEU A 64 8.43 -13.15 3.47
N ALA A 65 8.95 -12.52 2.40
CA ALA A 65 8.14 -11.90 1.35
C ALA A 65 7.34 -12.92 0.51
N ASN A 66 7.61 -14.21 0.64
CA ASN A 66 6.85 -15.29 -0.01
C ASN A 66 5.71 -15.87 0.84
N LYS A 67 5.50 -15.37 2.05
CA LYS A 67 4.32 -15.72 2.82
C LYS A 67 3.06 -15.41 2.00
N TYR A 68 2.17 -16.38 1.87
CA TYR A 68 0.99 -16.32 1.03
C TYR A 68 1.27 -16.12 -0.49
N ALA A 69 2.41 -16.56 -1.00
CA ALA A 69 2.77 -16.41 -2.42
C ALA A 69 1.79 -17.11 -3.38
N ASN A 70 1.10 -18.15 -2.92
CA ASN A 70 0.04 -18.83 -3.64
C ASN A 70 -1.28 -18.04 -3.72
N GLU A 71 -1.36 -16.89 -3.05
CA GLU A 71 -2.52 -16.00 -3.06
C GLU A 71 -2.29 -14.82 -4.03
N GLU A 72 -1.83 -15.13 -5.22
CA GLU A 72 -1.71 -14.20 -6.34
C GLU A 72 -2.36 -14.81 -7.59
N VAL A 73 -3.20 -14.03 -8.26
CA VAL A 73 -3.88 -14.41 -9.51
C VAL A 73 -3.68 -13.35 -10.59
N PRO A 74 -3.77 -13.72 -11.88
CA PRO A 74 -3.76 -12.73 -12.95
C PRO A 74 -4.93 -11.75 -12.81
N SER A 75 -4.66 -10.44 -12.99
CA SER A 75 -5.67 -9.40 -13.01
C SER A 75 -5.74 -8.72 -14.36
N ARG A 76 -6.97 -8.52 -14.87
CA ARG A 76 -7.28 -7.75 -16.07
C ARG A 76 -7.87 -6.39 -15.77
N TYR A 77 -8.22 -6.14 -14.51
CA TYR A 77 -8.76 -4.88 -14.02
C TYR A 77 -7.67 -3.82 -13.93
N GLY A 78 -8.07 -2.57 -14.09
CA GLY A 78 -7.16 -1.43 -14.10
C GLY A 78 -7.89 -0.13 -13.77
N TYR A 79 -7.41 0.97 -14.31
CA TYR A 79 -8.02 2.29 -14.17
C TYR A 79 -8.63 2.70 -15.51
N PHE A 80 -9.89 2.33 -15.72
CA PHE A 80 -10.64 2.57 -16.97
C PHE A 80 -11.50 3.83 -16.92
N SER A 81 -11.60 4.46 -15.75
CA SER A 81 -12.17 5.79 -15.56
C SER A 81 -11.16 6.90 -15.88
N GLY A 82 -11.50 8.13 -15.63
CA GLY A 82 -10.64 9.29 -15.92
C GLY A 82 -9.40 9.43 -15.03
N TYR A 83 -9.25 8.60 -13.99
CA TYR A 83 -8.10 8.64 -13.09
C TYR A 83 -6.79 8.32 -13.81
N LYS A 84 -5.80 9.20 -13.66
CA LYS A 84 -4.46 9.03 -14.25
C LYS A 84 -3.39 9.17 -13.17
N PRO A 85 -2.52 8.17 -12.98
CA PRO A 85 -1.31 8.31 -12.16
C PRO A 85 -0.41 9.46 -12.66
N GLY A 86 0.39 10.01 -11.77
CA GLY A 86 1.43 11.00 -12.10
C GLY A 86 0.99 12.47 -12.17
N VAL A 87 -0.27 12.78 -12.39
CA VAL A 87 -0.76 14.16 -12.34
C VAL A 87 -0.92 14.59 -10.89
N GLN A 88 -0.23 15.68 -10.54
CA GLN A 88 -0.24 16.24 -9.18
C GLN A 88 -0.94 17.60 -9.21
N ASP A 89 -2.02 17.73 -8.46
CA ASP A 89 -2.67 19.00 -8.17
C ASP A 89 -3.01 19.04 -6.69
N LEU A 90 -1.97 19.22 -5.88
CA LEU A 90 -2.12 19.23 -4.42
C LEU A 90 -2.95 20.42 -3.92
N ASP A 91 -2.83 21.58 -4.58
CA ASP A 91 -3.60 22.76 -4.18
C ASP A 91 -5.10 22.51 -4.39
N ARG A 92 -5.48 21.89 -5.52
CA ARG A 92 -6.85 21.51 -5.79
C ARG A 92 -7.37 20.48 -4.80
N GLN A 93 -6.55 19.48 -4.47
CA GLN A 93 -6.91 18.47 -3.47
C GLN A 93 -7.12 19.10 -2.09
N ILE A 94 -6.22 20.00 -1.66
CA ILE A 94 -6.33 20.76 -0.40
C ILE A 94 -7.60 21.59 -0.40
N ALA A 95 -7.83 22.39 -1.45
CA ALA A 95 -9.03 23.22 -1.57
C ALA A 95 -10.31 22.38 -1.52
N ARG A 96 -10.32 21.21 -2.19
CA ARG A 96 -11.46 20.29 -2.16
C ARG A 96 -11.74 19.76 -0.75
N LEU A 97 -10.70 19.38 0.00
CA LEU A 97 -10.88 18.95 1.41
C LEU A 97 -11.39 20.08 2.29
N GLN A 98 -10.92 21.33 2.09
CA GLN A 98 -11.40 22.50 2.84
C GLN A 98 -12.84 22.86 2.52
N GLU A 99 -13.28 22.65 1.27
CA GLU A 99 -14.68 22.78 0.88
C GLU A 99 -15.57 21.74 1.58
N LEU A 100 -15.13 20.49 1.61
CA LEU A 100 -15.87 19.36 2.21
C LEU A 100 -15.87 19.39 3.75
N PHE A 101 -14.84 19.96 4.34
CA PHE A 101 -14.67 20.09 5.80
C PHE A 101 -14.42 21.56 6.18
N PRO A 102 -15.47 22.39 6.25
CA PRO A 102 -15.34 23.80 6.60
C PRO A 102 -14.59 24.01 7.93
N GLY A 103 -13.60 24.87 7.91
CA GLY A 103 -12.70 25.08 9.07
C GLY A 103 -11.45 24.20 9.10
N LEU A 104 -11.29 23.26 8.17
CA LEU A 104 -10.07 22.48 8.02
C LEU A 104 -8.94 23.44 7.55
N GLY A 105 -7.79 23.44 8.28
CA GLY A 105 -6.61 24.20 7.89
C GLY A 105 -5.93 23.61 6.65
N SER A 106 -4.65 23.90 6.46
CA SER A 106 -3.90 23.47 5.29
C SER A 106 -2.82 22.42 5.62
N ALA A 107 -2.14 21.94 4.61
CA ALA A 107 -0.90 21.19 4.72
C ALA A 107 0.24 22.11 5.21
N ASN A 108 1.33 21.50 5.69
CA ASN A 108 2.53 22.24 6.01
C ASN A 108 3.09 22.92 4.72
N PRO A 109 3.20 24.26 4.66
CA PRO A 109 3.57 24.97 3.44
C PRO A 109 5.00 24.66 2.98
N GLU A 110 5.93 24.45 3.91
CA GLU A 110 7.31 24.10 3.57
C GLU A 110 7.38 22.69 2.96
N TYR A 111 6.69 21.73 3.55
CA TYR A 111 6.63 20.37 3.01
C TYR A 111 5.92 20.32 1.65
N LEU A 112 4.85 21.08 1.47
CA LEU A 112 4.14 21.21 0.20
C LEU A 112 5.07 21.71 -0.90
N GLU A 113 5.87 22.76 -0.62
CA GLU A 113 6.85 23.28 -1.58
C GLU A 113 7.98 22.29 -1.87
N GLN A 114 8.43 21.52 -0.88
CA GLN A 114 9.42 20.45 -1.10
C GLN A 114 8.89 19.37 -2.04
N VAL A 115 7.60 19.00 -1.92
CA VAL A 115 6.95 18.04 -2.81
C VAL A 115 6.80 18.64 -4.22
N LYS A 116 6.30 19.88 -4.34
CA LYS A 116 6.10 20.56 -5.63
C LYS A 116 7.40 20.79 -6.40
N SER A 117 8.47 21.13 -5.70
CA SER A 117 9.79 21.31 -6.29
C SER A 117 10.52 19.99 -6.61
N GLY A 118 9.96 18.84 -6.23
CA GLY A 118 10.58 17.53 -6.41
C GLY A 118 11.72 17.23 -5.43
N LYS A 119 11.95 18.07 -4.42
CA LYS A 119 12.91 17.80 -3.33
C LYS A 119 12.49 16.55 -2.53
N VAL A 120 11.19 16.36 -2.31
CA VAL A 120 10.62 15.10 -1.87
C VAL A 120 10.17 14.35 -3.11
N ALA A 121 10.93 13.32 -3.50
CA ALA A 121 10.65 12.54 -4.69
C ALA A 121 9.47 11.58 -4.48
N LEU A 122 8.67 11.36 -5.52
CA LEU A 122 7.63 10.33 -5.51
C LEU A 122 8.28 8.94 -5.50
N PRO A 123 8.02 8.10 -4.48
CA PRO A 123 8.52 6.73 -4.46
C PRO A 123 8.04 5.94 -5.68
N LYS A 124 8.91 5.08 -6.25
CA LYS A 124 8.61 4.31 -7.47
C LYS A 124 7.40 3.36 -7.33
N CYS A 125 7.04 3.00 -6.10
CA CYS A 125 5.90 2.16 -5.80
C CYS A 125 4.58 2.96 -5.68
N CYS A 126 4.63 4.28 -5.77
CA CYS A 126 3.48 5.16 -5.67
C CYS A 126 3.07 5.73 -7.04
N GLU A 127 1.80 6.09 -7.15
CA GLU A 127 1.21 6.66 -8.38
C GLU A 127 1.26 8.18 -8.37
N LYS A 128 1.05 8.79 -7.22
CA LYS A 128 1.07 10.23 -6.99
C LYS A 128 1.12 10.58 -5.50
N PHE A 129 1.20 11.88 -5.20
CA PHE A 129 0.91 12.39 -3.87
C PHE A 129 -0.59 12.68 -3.73
N GLY A 130 -1.14 12.34 -2.58
CA GLY A 130 -2.52 12.62 -2.20
C GLY A 130 -2.58 13.40 -0.90
N THR A 131 -3.75 13.92 -0.58
CA THR A 131 -4.00 14.68 0.64
C THR A 131 -5.03 13.98 1.51
N VAL A 132 -4.74 13.88 2.81
CA VAL A 132 -5.61 13.23 3.80
C VAL A 132 -5.69 14.11 5.05
N PRO A 133 -6.89 14.42 5.56
CA PRO A 133 -7.03 15.17 6.81
C PRO A 133 -6.37 14.46 7.99
N ASN A 134 -5.68 15.22 8.83
CA ASN A 134 -5.19 14.74 10.11
C ASN A 134 -6.32 14.80 11.14
N TRP A 135 -7.22 13.82 11.07
CA TRP A 135 -8.40 13.78 11.92
C TRP A 135 -8.07 13.79 13.42
N LYS A 136 -6.92 13.23 13.81
CA LYS A 136 -6.46 13.22 15.22
C LYS A 136 -6.14 14.61 15.74
N LYS A 137 -5.73 15.54 14.88
CA LYS A 137 -5.50 16.93 15.22
C LYS A 137 -6.81 17.71 15.26
N ARG A 138 -7.77 17.38 14.40
CA ARG A 138 -9.01 18.11 14.19
C ARG A 138 -10.21 17.33 14.76
N LEU A 139 -10.11 17.01 16.07
CA LEU A 139 -11.18 16.35 16.79
C LEU A 139 -12.49 17.16 16.83
N ASP A 140 -12.38 18.48 16.71
CA ASP A 140 -13.50 19.41 16.58
C ASP A 140 -14.34 19.19 15.31
N LEU A 141 -13.70 18.76 14.22
CA LEU A 141 -14.36 18.48 12.93
C LEU A 141 -14.74 17.00 12.77
N PHE A 142 -13.91 16.10 13.27
CA PHE A 142 -14.04 14.68 12.96
C PHE A 142 -14.51 13.83 14.15
N GLY A 143 -14.39 14.34 15.38
CA GLY A 143 -14.59 13.54 16.58
C GLY A 143 -13.37 12.72 16.96
N ALA A 144 -13.49 12.02 18.10
CA ALA A 144 -12.36 11.28 18.71
C ALA A 144 -12.34 9.78 18.34
N ILE A 145 -13.36 9.28 17.67
CA ILE A 145 -13.58 7.86 17.40
C ILE A 145 -13.41 7.60 15.90
N TYR A 146 -12.44 6.80 15.52
CA TYR A 146 -12.12 6.48 14.12
C TYR A 146 -13.35 6.02 13.31
N ASN A 147 -14.21 5.24 13.92
CA ASN A 147 -15.41 4.69 13.30
C ASN A 147 -16.42 5.77 12.92
N ASP A 148 -16.60 6.78 13.78
CA ASP A 148 -17.47 7.92 13.52
C ASP A 148 -16.88 8.83 12.43
N VAL A 149 -15.56 9.03 12.47
CA VAL A 149 -14.81 9.73 11.42
C VAL A 149 -15.02 9.07 10.06
N LEU A 150 -14.89 7.75 10.00
CA LEU A 150 -15.12 6.98 8.76
C LEU A 150 -16.56 7.10 8.29
N ALA A 151 -17.54 6.96 9.19
CA ALA A 151 -18.96 7.08 8.84
C ALA A 151 -19.27 8.45 8.23
N THR A 152 -18.72 9.53 8.79
CA THR A 152 -18.85 10.89 8.27
C THR A 152 -18.33 10.99 6.83
N VAL A 153 -17.12 10.48 6.55
CA VAL A 153 -16.51 10.56 5.22
C VAL A 153 -17.22 9.68 4.20
N LEU A 154 -17.73 8.51 4.60
CA LEU A 154 -18.61 7.69 3.75
C LEU A 154 -19.90 8.40 3.38
N GLY A 155 -20.46 9.19 4.31
CA GLY A 155 -21.60 10.07 4.05
C GLY A 155 -21.29 11.12 2.97
N LEU A 156 -20.12 11.77 3.04
CA LEU A 156 -19.66 12.71 2.03
C LEU A 156 -19.48 12.07 0.65
N ILE A 157 -18.98 10.82 0.57
CA ILE A 157 -18.91 10.10 -0.70
C ILE A 157 -20.32 9.93 -1.28
N LYS A 158 -21.33 9.61 -0.46
CA LYS A 158 -22.72 9.48 -0.90
C LYS A 158 -23.26 10.81 -1.46
N GLU A 159 -22.97 11.91 -0.80
CA GLU A 159 -23.41 13.26 -1.21
C GLU A 159 -22.73 13.68 -2.52
N THR A 160 -21.39 13.62 -2.60
CA THR A 160 -20.62 14.02 -3.77
C THR A 160 -20.88 13.15 -5.00
N ARG A 161 -21.32 11.91 -4.80
CA ARG A 161 -21.74 10.99 -5.87
C ARG A 161 -23.25 11.06 -6.17
N ASN A 162 -23.97 12.11 -5.73
CA ASN A 162 -25.40 12.29 -5.94
C ASN A 162 -26.23 11.06 -5.52
N GLY A 163 -25.92 10.48 -4.37
CA GLY A 163 -26.57 9.29 -3.85
C GLY A 163 -26.12 7.96 -4.50
N LYS A 164 -25.26 7.98 -5.51
CA LYS A 164 -24.72 6.77 -6.15
C LYS A 164 -23.62 6.12 -5.30
N PHE A 165 -24.00 5.80 -4.09
CA PHE A 165 -23.15 5.12 -3.10
C PHE A 165 -23.96 4.08 -2.33
N ASN A 166 -23.32 2.96 -2.00
CA ASN A 166 -23.92 1.92 -1.16
C ASN A 166 -22.94 1.49 -0.07
N ASN A 167 -23.32 1.65 1.19
CA ASN A 167 -22.58 1.12 2.33
C ASN A 167 -23.20 -0.21 2.76
N TYR A 168 -22.54 -1.33 2.42
CA TYR A 168 -23.01 -2.68 2.81
C TYR A 168 -22.78 -2.98 4.30
N ARG A 169 -22.05 -2.12 5.01
CA ARG A 169 -21.75 -2.23 6.44
C ARG A 169 -22.35 -1.09 7.27
N GLU A 170 -23.42 -0.47 6.76
CA GLU A 170 -24.10 0.60 7.49
C GLU A 170 -24.60 0.09 8.84
N GLY A 171 -24.29 0.83 9.92
CA GLY A 171 -24.58 0.44 11.30
C GLY A 171 -23.70 -0.67 11.88
N GLN A 172 -22.73 -1.20 11.11
CA GLN A 172 -21.87 -2.31 11.55
C GLN A 172 -20.38 -1.89 11.77
N LEU A 173 -20.10 -0.60 11.69
CA LEU A 173 -18.72 -0.11 11.80
C LEU A 173 -18.35 0.32 13.24
N GLY A 174 -18.88 -0.35 14.26
CA GLY A 174 -18.54 -0.07 15.66
C GLY A 174 -17.09 -0.40 16.02
N GLN A 175 -16.61 0.15 17.17
CA GLN A 175 -15.22 -0.04 17.63
C GLN A 175 -14.87 -1.51 17.89
N GLU A 176 -15.84 -2.32 18.22
CA GLU A 176 -15.71 -3.76 18.44
C GLU A 176 -15.47 -4.54 17.14
N ARG A 177 -15.80 -3.93 15.99
CA ARG A 177 -15.75 -4.59 14.67
C ARG A 177 -14.67 -4.03 13.75
N LEU A 178 -14.46 -2.71 13.76
CA LEU A 178 -13.51 -2.06 12.86
C LEU A 178 -12.42 -1.37 13.66
N ARG A 179 -11.17 -1.64 13.30
CA ARG A 179 -10.00 -0.98 13.87
C ARG A 179 -8.94 -0.72 12.80
N GLN A 180 -8.13 0.29 13.02
CA GLN A 180 -6.92 0.49 12.23
C GLN A 180 -5.85 -0.54 12.62
N SER A 181 -5.12 -1.05 11.64
CA SER A 181 -3.96 -1.92 11.91
C SER A 181 -2.87 -1.14 12.65
N ALA A 182 -2.18 -1.81 13.58
CA ALA A 182 -1.12 -1.18 14.38
C ALA A 182 0.00 -0.61 13.48
N ARG A 183 0.31 -1.29 12.37
CA ARG A 183 1.30 -0.84 11.40
C ARG A 183 0.87 0.48 10.73
N SER A 184 -0.36 0.57 10.26
CA SER A 184 -0.88 1.80 9.63
C SER A 184 -0.88 2.96 10.61
N ILE A 185 -1.29 2.74 11.86
CA ILE A 185 -1.24 3.77 12.92
C ILE A 185 0.19 4.29 13.10
N ALA A 186 1.18 3.40 13.17
CA ALA A 186 2.59 3.79 13.35
C ALA A 186 3.09 4.68 12.20
N PHE A 187 2.81 4.30 10.94
CA PHE A 187 3.24 5.09 9.78
C PHE A 187 2.49 6.42 9.65
N TRP A 188 1.19 6.47 9.97
CA TRP A 188 0.47 7.74 10.04
C TRP A 188 1.05 8.67 11.10
N ASN A 189 1.39 8.16 12.28
CA ASN A 189 2.04 8.97 13.32
C ASN A 189 3.41 9.50 12.86
N GLN A 190 4.20 8.69 12.14
CA GLN A 190 5.46 9.13 11.56
C GLN A 190 5.25 10.26 10.53
N LEU A 191 4.28 10.13 9.61
CA LEU A 191 3.94 11.17 8.64
C LEU A 191 3.48 12.47 9.32
N ILE A 192 2.69 12.36 10.40
CA ILE A 192 2.25 13.50 11.21
C ILE A 192 3.46 14.24 11.81
N GLU A 193 4.38 13.50 12.39
CA GLU A 193 5.60 14.07 13.00
C GLU A 193 6.51 14.71 11.95
N GLU A 194 6.80 14.01 10.85
CA GLU A 194 7.70 14.49 9.79
C GLU A 194 7.18 15.75 9.08
N GLN A 195 5.86 15.92 9.02
CA GLN A 195 5.23 17.09 8.42
C GLN A 195 4.90 18.21 9.44
N GLY A 196 5.30 18.06 10.72
CA GLY A 196 5.08 19.08 11.74
C GLY A 196 3.62 19.18 12.20
N ASN A 197 2.88 18.07 12.18
CA ASN A 197 1.49 17.97 12.65
C ASN A 197 0.54 18.99 11.97
N PRO A 198 0.43 19.02 10.65
CA PRO A 198 -0.50 19.91 9.93
C PRO A 198 -1.95 19.40 10.03
N ASP A 199 -2.90 20.20 9.54
CA ASP A 199 -4.32 19.78 9.45
C ASP A 199 -4.55 18.80 8.27
N ILE A 200 -3.76 18.94 7.20
CA ILE A 200 -3.78 18.06 6.04
C ILE A 200 -2.40 17.45 5.85
N LEU A 201 -2.34 16.13 5.75
CA LEU A 201 -1.14 15.36 5.46
C LEU A 201 -1.01 15.16 3.94
N ILE A 202 0.21 15.21 3.43
CA ILE A 202 0.54 14.84 2.06
C ILE A 202 1.19 13.46 2.09
N VAL A 203 0.62 12.49 1.37
CA VAL A 203 1.07 11.10 1.37
C VAL A 203 1.31 10.61 -0.06
N PRO A 204 2.50 10.07 -0.37
CA PRO A 204 2.69 9.30 -1.60
C PRO A 204 1.84 8.04 -1.52
N PHE A 205 1.05 7.76 -2.54
CA PHE A 205 0.10 6.64 -2.49
C PHE A 205 -0.12 5.96 -3.84
N GLN A 206 -0.77 4.80 -3.81
CA GLN A 206 -1.33 4.11 -4.96
C GLN A 206 -2.68 3.48 -4.59
N PHE A 207 -3.61 3.41 -5.58
CA PHE A 207 -4.98 2.92 -5.39
C PHE A 207 -5.16 1.40 -5.62
N GLY A 208 -4.12 0.60 -5.50
CA GLY A 208 -4.22 -0.85 -5.59
C GLY A 208 -3.51 -1.46 -6.81
N PHE A 209 -3.15 -0.69 -7.84
CA PHE A 209 -2.59 -1.23 -9.08
C PHE A 209 -1.29 -2.02 -8.86
N ARG A 210 -0.43 -1.57 -7.94
CA ARG A 210 0.78 -2.27 -7.54
C ARG A 210 0.51 -3.67 -6.96
N HIS A 211 -0.58 -3.81 -6.22
CA HIS A 211 -0.94 -5.02 -5.50
C HIS A 211 -2.15 -5.75 -6.11
N ARG A 212 -2.50 -5.43 -7.36
CA ARG A 212 -3.61 -6.07 -8.06
C ARG A 212 -3.40 -7.57 -8.18
N GLY A 213 -4.49 -8.33 -8.05
CA GLY A 213 -4.45 -9.78 -8.14
C GLY A 213 -3.84 -10.48 -6.93
N ARG A 214 -3.56 -9.74 -5.85
CA ARG A 214 -3.10 -10.29 -4.56
C ARG A 214 -4.22 -10.29 -3.56
N SER A 215 -4.25 -11.31 -2.69
CA SER A 215 -5.06 -11.21 -1.48
C SER A 215 -4.58 -10.05 -0.61
N THR A 216 -5.47 -9.50 0.22
CA THR A 216 -5.14 -8.39 1.13
C THR A 216 -3.98 -8.73 2.07
N ARG A 217 -3.96 -9.96 2.62
CA ARG A 217 -2.86 -10.40 3.50
C ARG A 217 -1.56 -10.62 2.73
N ARG A 218 -1.62 -11.09 1.47
CA ARG A 218 -0.42 -11.19 0.62
C ARG A 218 0.15 -9.82 0.28
N ALA A 219 -0.71 -8.86 -0.07
CA ALA A 219 -0.31 -7.48 -0.31
C ALA A 219 0.38 -6.87 0.91
N THR A 220 -0.18 -7.11 2.11
CA THR A 220 0.41 -6.64 3.39
C THR A 220 1.81 -7.21 3.61
N GLU A 221 2.05 -8.49 3.34
CA GLU A 221 3.39 -9.09 3.46
C GLU A 221 4.39 -8.47 2.46
N VAL A 222 3.95 -8.16 1.25
CA VAL A 222 4.78 -7.45 0.27
C VAL A 222 5.11 -6.02 0.72
N MET A 223 4.14 -5.31 1.30
CA MET A 223 4.34 -3.98 1.87
C MET A 223 5.33 -4.00 3.05
N ILE A 224 5.30 -5.07 3.89
CA ILE A 224 6.26 -5.24 4.99
C ILE A 224 7.69 -5.34 4.45
N GLY A 225 7.88 -6.00 3.32
CA GLY A 225 9.17 -6.11 2.65
C GLY A 225 9.61 -4.85 1.88
N THR A 226 8.77 -3.82 1.80
CA THR A 226 9.07 -2.56 1.10
C THR A 226 9.27 -1.44 2.12
N LEU A 227 10.42 -0.78 2.06
CA LEU A 227 10.78 0.26 3.02
C LEU A 227 9.77 1.42 3.00
N GLY A 228 9.19 1.71 4.17
CA GLY A 228 8.23 2.79 4.36
C GLY A 228 6.82 2.53 3.81
N GLU A 229 6.56 1.42 3.10
CA GLU A 229 5.23 1.12 2.55
C GLU A 229 4.29 0.55 3.63
N PHE A 230 3.05 1.03 3.63
CA PHE A 230 2.02 0.59 4.58
C PHE A 230 0.64 0.61 3.92
N GLY A 231 -0.28 -0.21 4.44
CA GLY A 231 -1.65 -0.26 3.96
C GLY A 231 -2.43 1.00 4.31
N LEU A 232 -3.18 1.53 3.35
CA LEU A 232 -4.14 2.59 3.60
C LEU A 232 -5.42 2.01 4.20
N GLY A 233 -5.95 2.67 5.24
CA GLY A 233 -7.26 2.38 5.82
C GLY A 233 -8.39 3.04 5.03
N ALA A 234 -9.62 2.62 5.32
CA ALA A 234 -10.84 3.06 4.65
C ALA A 234 -11.04 4.58 4.72
N PHE A 235 -10.69 5.23 5.84
CA PHE A 235 -10.75 6.68 5.98
C PHE A 235 -9.86 7.39 4.96
N ALA A 236 -8.59 7.00 4.87
CA ALA A 236 -7.64 7.62 3.94
C ALA A 236 -8.07 7.41 2.48
N ILE A 237 -8.49 6.19 2.12
CA ILE A 237 -8.99 5.87 0.78
C ILE A 237 -10.25 6.70 0.48
N SER A 238 -11.16 6.86 1.44
CA SER A 238 -12.35 7.69 1.28
C SER A 238 -12.00 9.15 0.97
N CYS A 239 -11.06 9.74 1.72
CA CYS A 239 -10.58 11.10 1.47
C CYS A 239 -9.91 11.24 0.08
N LEU A 240 -9.13 10.24 -0.32
CA LEU A 240 -8.54 10.20 -1.66
C LEU A 240 -9.60 10.04 -2.76
N LEU A 241 -10.69 9.31 -2.54
CA LEU A 241 -11.81 9.20 -3.48
C LEU A 241 -12.63 10.50 -3.56
N LEU A 242 -12.69 11.30 -2.50
CA LEU A 242 -13.31 12.63 -2.50
C LEU A 242 -12.50 13.67 -3.29
N THR A 243 -11.18 13.51 -3.34
CA THR A 243 -10.27 14.38 -4.11
C THR A 243 -9.98 13.85 -5.52
N HIS A 244 -10.35 12.61 -5.82
CA HIS A 244 -10.19 11.94 -7.12
C HIS A 244 -11.53 11.31 -7.54
N GLU A 245 -12.52 12.16 -7.79
CA GLU A 245 -13.89 11.72 -8.11
C GLU A 245 -13.96 10.91 -9.41
N GLU A 246 -12.97 11.04 -10.28
CA GLU A 246 -12.81 10.26 -11.51
C GLU A 246 -12.46 8.78 -11.25
N ARG A 247 -12.04 8.40 -10.04
CA ARG A 247 -11.76 7.01 -9.67
C ARG A 247 -13.06 6.27 -9.30
N LEU A 248 -13.17 5.01 -9.68
CA LEU A 248 -14.33 4.15 -9.48
C LEU A 248 -15.62 4.69 -10.18
N GLN A 249 -15.56 4.80 -11.51
CA GLN A 249 -16.70 5.17 -12.35
C GLN A 249 -17.03 4.13 -13.43
N ASN A 250 -16.21 3.08 -13.57
CA ASN A 250 -16.38 2.00 -14.54
C ASN A 250 -16.48 0.64 -13.84
N TYR A 251 -17.25 -0.27 -14.42
CA TYR A 251 -17.42 -1.64 -13.89
C TYR A 251 -16.10 -2.40 -13.80
N ASP A 252 -15.21 -2.19 -14.78
CA ASP A 252 -13.91 -2.86 -14.86
C ASP A 252 -12.80 -2.09 -14.11
N ASP A 253 -13.14 -1.01 -13.39
CA ASP A 253 -12.20 -0.34 -12.51
C ASP A 253 -11.77 -1.29 -11.39
N LEU A 254 -10.46 -1.35 -11.18
CA LEU A 254 -9.85 -2.13 -10.11
C LEU A 254 -10.45 -1.72 -8.76
N TRP A 255 -10.98 -2.67 -8.02
CA TRP A 255 -11.44 -2.46 -6.65
C TRP A 255 -10.28 -2.08 -5.76
N ILE A 256 -10.57 -1.41 -4.67
CA ILE A 256 -9.56 -0.87 -3.76
C ILE A 256 -9.75 -1.54 -2.40
N ASP A 257 -8.87 -2.47 -2.05
CA ASP A 257 -8.84 -3.01 -0.69
C ASP A 257 -8.13 -2.03 0.24
N ALA A 258 -8.59 -1.98 1.49
CA ALA A 258 -8.09 -1.10 2.55
C ALA A 258 -7.31 -1.91 3.62
N PRO A 259 -6.09 -2.37 3.33
CA PRO A 259 -5.31 -3.23 4.23
C PRO A 259 -4.81 -2.52 5.49
N GLY A 260 -5.04 -1.22 5.58
CA GLY A 260 -4.77 -0.43 6.78
C GLY A 260 -5.80 -0.59 7.89
N ASP A 261 -6.92 -1.24 7.59
CA ASP A 261 -7.98 -1.52 8.54
C ASP A 261 -8.27 -3.02 8.63
N GLU A 262 -8.73 -3.44 9.80
CA GLU A 262 -9.13 -4.81 10.12
C GLU A 262 -10.60 -4.80 10.56
N PHE A 263 -11.39 -5.70 10.00
CA PHE A 263 -12.81 -5.83 10.32
C PHE A 263 -13.13 -7.23 10.89
N ASP A 264 -13.85 -7.24 12.01
CA ASP A 264 -14.36 -8.45 12.67
C ASP A 264 -15.78 -8.73 12.16
N ASP A 265 -15.90 -9.63 11.18
CA ASP A 265 -17.20 -10.05 10.65
C ASP A 265 -17.81 -11.09 11.63
N PRO A 266 -19.04 -10.83 12.13
CA PRO A 266 -19.67 -11.73 13.11
C PRO A 266 -19.95 -13.12 12.56
N ASP A 267 -20.10 -13.24 11.24
CA ASP A 267 -20.38 -14.49 10.56
C ASP A 267 -19.10 -15.28 10.21
N SER A 268 -17.91 -14.67 10.53
CA SER A 268 -16.61 -15.30 10.29
C SER A 268 -16.10 -15.99 11.55
N GLY A 269 -15.52 -17.17 11.38
CA GLY A 269 -14.80 -17.88 12.46
C GLY A 269 -13.44 -17.27 12.81
N VAL A 270 -12.98 -16.25 12.07
CA VAL A 270 -11.65 -15.61 12.25
C VAL A 270 -11.84 -14.15 12.61
N ARG A 271 -11.50 -13.80 13.86
CA ARG A 271 -11.56 -12.41 14.33
C ARG A 271 -10.61 -11.52 13.51
N PHE A 272 -11.13 -10.35 13.08
CA PHE A 272 -10.38 -9.41 12.26
C PHE A 272 -9.79 -10.04 10.99
N GLY A 273 -10.46 -11.06 10.46
CA GLY A 273 -10.08 -11.76 9.23
C GLY A 273 -10.58 -11.11 7.94
N HIS A 274 -11.16 -9.91 8.02
CA HIS A 274 -11.67 -9.14 6.89
C HIS A 274 -10.99 -7.78 6.81
N ALA A 275 -10.98 -7.20 5.60
CA ALA A 275 -10.58 -5.82 5.35
C ALA A 275 -11.69 -5.08 4.59
N PRO A 276 -11.84 -3.76 4.79
CA PRO A 276 -12.74 -2.96 3.97
C PRO A 276 -12.28 -2.90 2.51
N TYR A 277 -13.23 -2.67 1.60
CA TYR A 277 -12.96 -2.41 0.20
C TYR A 277 -13.91 -1.37 -0.39
N PHE A 278 -13.48 -0.77 -1.52
CA PHE A 278 -14.31 0.07 -2.37
C PHE A 278 -14.36 -0.52 -3.78
N ARG A 279 -15.54 -0.48 -4.41
CA ARG A 279 -15.73 -0.95 -5.79
C ARG A 279 -16.75 -0.11 -6.52
N PHE A 280 -16.73 -0.14 -7.85
CA PHE A 280 -17.84 0.37 -8.66
C PHE A 280 -18.65 -0.81 -9.21
N ARG A 281 -19.92 -0.86 -8.88
CA ARG A 281 -20.83 -1.90 -9.39
C ARG A 281 -22.27 -1.39 -9.40
N GLY A 282 -23.04 -1.76 -10.44
CA GLY A 282 -24.43 -1.35 -10.57
C GLY A 282 -24.60 0.17 -10.68
N GLY A 283 -23.65 0.89 -11.30
CA GLY A 283 -23.72 2.34 -11.50
C GLY A 283 -23.41 3.17 -10.24
N ARG A 284 -22.84 2.57 -9.22
CA ARG A 284 -22.56 3.24 -7.93
C ARG A 284 -21.27 2.74 -7.29
N VAL A 285 -20.66 3.58 -6.46
CA VAL A 285 -19.56 3.17 -5.58
C VAL A 285 -20.16 2.37 -4.42
N GLY A 286 -19.57 1.22 -4.11
CA GLY A 286 -19.89 0.39 -2.96
C GLY A 286 -18.74 0.35 -1.96
N PHE A 287 -19.07 0.42 -0.68
CA PHE A 287 -18.18 0.13 0.43
C PHE A 287 -18.64 -1.15 1.13
N GLY A 288 -17.74 -2.05 1.39
CA GLY A 288 -17.99 -3.32 2.07
C GLY A 288 -16.74 -3.87 2.74
N THR A 289 -16.83 -5.11 3.23
CA THR A 289 -15.69 -5.85 3.77
C THR A 289 -15.62 -7.22 3.13
N ASP A 290 -14.42 -7.75 2.95
CA ASP A 290 -14.20 -9.09 2.42
C ASP A 290 -13.06 -9.77 3.17
N THR A 291 -12.97 -11.11 3.07
CA THR A 291 -11.91 -11.90 3.71
C THR A 291 -10.54 -11.51 3.16
N VAL A 292 -9.54 -11.49 4.03
CA VAL A 292 -8.17 -11.09 3.65
C VAL A 292 -7.40 -12.17 2.88
N GLY A 293 -7.94 -13.40 2.83
CA GLY A 293 -7.21 -14.58 2.33
C GLY A 293 -7.30 -14.86 0.84
N PRO A 294 -8.49 -14.89 0.20
CA PRO A 294 -8.59 -15.19 -1.22
C PRO A 294 -8.04 -14.06 -2.09
N ALA A 295 -7.29 -14.43 -3.14
CA ALA A 295 -6.88 -13.47 -4.16
C ALA A 295 -8.01 -13.25 -5.18
N GLY A 296 -8.34 -12.00 -5.48
CA GLY A 296 -9.29 -11.61 -6.52
C GLY A 296 -8.60 -10.96 -7.71
N GLY A 297 -9.01 -11.35 -8.94
CA GLY A 297 -8.47 -10.72 -10.16
C GLY A 297 -8.97 -9.30 -10.38
N ASP A 298 -9.98 -8.87 -9.65
CA ASP A 298 -10.68 -7.59 -9.74
C ASP A 298 -10.28 -6.58 -8.67
N CYS A 299 -9.47 -6.96 -7.70
CA CYS A 299 -9.07 -6.11 -6.58
C CYS A 299 -7.55 -5.92 -6.48
N GLY A 300 -7.19 -4.89 -5.72
CA GLY A 300 -5.83 -4.57 -5.33
C GLY A 300 -5.78 -3.68 -4.11
N SER A 301 -4.81 -3.94 -3.26
CA SER A 301 -4.67 -3.27 -1.97
C SER A 301 -3.99 -1.90 -2.12
N ALA A 302 -4.65 -0.85 -1.62
CA ALA A 302 -4.08 0.49 -1.61
C ALA A 302 -2.98 0.63 -0.56
N SER A 303 -1.93 1.37 -0.90
CA SER A 303 -0.83 1.65 0.01
C SER A 303 -0.39 3.11 -0.01
N GLY A 304 0.16 3.55 1.10
CA GLY A 304 0.94 4.78 1.24
C GLY A 304 2.39 4.48 1.55
N VAL A 305 3.23 5.49 1.42
CA VAL A 305 4.66 5.38 1.73
C VAL A 305 5.10 6.57 2.57
N VAL A 306 5.90 6.32 3.59
CA VAL A 306 6.67 7.37 4.25
C VAL A 306 7.95 7.58 3.45
N PRO A 307 8.17 8.76 2.83
CA PRO A 307 9.38 9.04 2.07
C PRO A 307 10.63 8.88 2.94
N GLN A 308 11.63 8.23 2.43
CA GLN A 308 12.93 8.16 3.12
C GLN A 308 13.70 9.46 2.89
N LYS A 309 14.33 9.97 3.95
CA LYS A 309 15.19 11.16 3.91
C LYS A 309 16.52 10.88 3.25
#